data_4e356176a09d9afc431b8724b20fbb2e
#
_entry.id   4e356176a09d9afc431b8724b20fbb2e
#
_cell.length_a   1.000
_cell.length_b   1.000
_cell.length_c   1.000
_cell.angle_alpha   90.00
_cell.angle_beta   90.00
_cell.angle_gamma   90.00
#
_symmetry.space_group_name_H-M   'P 1'
#
loop_
_entity.id
_entity.type
_entity.pdbx_description
1 polymer ?
#
loop_
_entity_poly.entity_id
_entity_poly.type
_entity_poly.pdbx_seq_one_letter_code
_entity_poly.pdbx_strand_id
1 'polypeptide(L)'
;GNITQTQISMVHTVFNIVTTVLLFPVSDWIIKLAKKIGHVEEEVQDESVVLLDDRMLETPGIAIQSTVSELVRMGHVVADSLEVARKVMFERKEEQIAFLKEEESKVDRLSAGITSYAIKLSTLQINEREHEEVAHMLQIVSDMERISDYCENISEFAESLLEKQVDFSEVGVEHLN
;
A
#
# COMPACT_ATOMS: atom_id res chain seq x y z
N GLY A 1 -44.21 12.50 40.94
CA GLY A 1 -44.49 12.31 39.53
C GLY A 1 -43.74 11.08 39.04
N ASN A 2 -44.48 10.07 38.57
CA ASN A 2 -43.86 8.85 38.06
C ASN A 2 -43.28 9.14 36.69
N ILE A 3 -41.95 8.94 36.55
CA ILE A 3 -41.25 9.06 35.26
C ILE A 3 -41.64 7.84 34.42
N THR A 4 -42.16 8.08 33.23
CA THR A 4 -42.55 7.01 32.32
C THR A 4 -41.33 6.54 31.47
N GLN A 5 -41.33 5.27 31.01
CA GLN A 5 -40.30 4.71 30.17
C GLN A 5 -40.04 5.57 28.91
N THR A 6 -41.09 6.15 28.35
CA THR A 6 -41.01 7.04 27.20
C THR A 6 -40.21 8.31 27.50
N GLN A 7 -40.36 8.89 28.69
CA GLN A 7 -39.59 10.07 29.11
C GLN A 7 -38.11 9.75 29.31
N ILE A 8 -37.77 8.57 29.85
CA ILE A 8 -36.39 8.12 30.00
C ILE A 8 -35.75 7.92 28.62
N SER A 9 -36.46 7.26 27.71
CA SER A 9 -35.97 7.03 26.33
C SER A 9 -35.75 8.37 25.59
N MET A 10 -36.65 9.32 25.74
CA MET A 10 -36.55 10.63 25.11
C MET A 10 -35.34 11.43 25.62
N VAL A 11 -35.13 11.44 26.94
CA VAL A 11 -33.96 12.08 27.57
C VAL A 11 -32.67 11.45 27.09
N HIS A 12 -32.64 10.12 27.03
CA HIS A 12 -31.45 9.39 26.53
C HIS A 12 -31.14 9.72 25.07
N THR A 13 -32.15 9.76 24.21
CA THR A 13 -31.99 10.11 22.79
C THR A 13 -31.50 11.56 22.64
N VAL A 14 -32.08 12.51 23.34
CA VAL A 14 -31.66 13.91 23.30
C VAL A 14 -30.23 14.05 23.84
N PHE A 15 -29.88 13.38 24.92
CA PHE A 15 -28.50 13.38 25.44
C PHE A 15 -27.51 12.85 24.44
N ASN A 16 -27.80 11.73 23.77
CA ASN A 16 -26.90 11.16 22.75
C ASN A 16 -26.74 12.10 21.56
N ILE A 17 -27.81 12.71 21.06
CA ILE A 17 -27.74 13.68 19.96
C ILE A 17 -26.88 14.89 20.36
N VAL A 18 -27.12 15.47 21.53
CA VAL A 18 -26.36 16.63 22.03
C VAL A 18 -24.85 16.26 22.17
N THR A 19 -24.58 15.09 22.79
CA THR A 19 -23.22 14.63 23.00
C THR A 19 -22.51 14.40 21.64
N THR A 20 -23.17 13.79 20.66
CA THR A 20 -22.61 13.57 19.33
C THR A 20 -22.30 14.90 18.62
N VAL A 21 -23.25 15.85 18.65
CA VAL A 21 -23.06 17.17 18.04
C VAL A 21 -21.94 17.96 18.69
N LEU A 22 -21.74 17.84 19.99
CA LEU A 22 -20.68 18.50 20.75
C LEU A 22 -19.32 17.83 20.53
N LEU A 23 -19.27 16.48 20.46
CA LEU A 23 -18.02 15.75 20.33
C LEU A 23 -17.52 15.67 18.88
N PHE A 24 -18.42 15.76 17.90
CA PHE A 24 -18.05 15.67 16.49
C PHE A 24 -16.98 16.71 16.07
N PRO A 25 -17.14 18.02 16.34
CA PRO A 25 -16.10 18.99 16.03
C PRO A 25 -14.87 18.92 16.94
N VAL A 26 -15.00 18.28 18.13
CA VAL A 26 -13.90 18.13 19.08
C VAL A 26 -13.01 16.91 18.71
N SER A 27 -13.54 15.97 17.92
CA SER A 27 -12.79 14.77 17.51
C SER A 27 -11.50 15.14 16.74
N ASP A 28 -11.58 16.08 15.81
CA ASP A 28 -10.42 16.55 15.05
C ASP A 28 -9.38 17.24 15.93
N TRP A 29 -9.84 17.94 16.96
CA TRP A 29 -8.96 18.59 17.92
C TRP A 29 -8.30 17.55 18.84
N ILE A 30 -9.03 16.53 19.29
CA ILE A 30 -8.49 15.42 20.09
C ILE A 30 -7.44 14.65 19.28
N ILE A 31 -7.70 14.38 18.00
CA ILE A 31 -6.74 13.71 17.09
C ILE A 31 -5.45 14.56 16.96
N LYS A 32 -5.59 15.86 16.75
CA LYS A 32 -4.43 16.77 16.68
C LYS A 32 -3.67 16.85 18.01
N LEU A 33 -4.39 16.83 19.14
CA LEU A 33 -3.79 16.84 20.47
C LEU A 33 -3.07 15.51 20.77
N ALA A 34 -3.70 14.38 20.42
CA ALA A 34 -3.10 13.06 20.57
C ALA A 34 -1.81 12.91 19.73
N LYS A 35 -1.83 13.38 18.47
CA LYS A 35 -0.62 13.45 17.62
C LYS A 35 0.47 14.32 18.23
N LYS A 36 0.11 15.43 18.85
CA LYS A 36 1.08 16.35 19.47
C LYS A 36 1.68 15.83 20.79
N ILE A 37 0.89 15.13 21.61
CA ILE A 37 1.34 14.56 22.90
C ILE A 37 2.07 13.22 22.67
N GLY A 38 1.62 12.45 21.70
CA GLY A 38 2.17 11.12 21.42
C GLY A 38 3.55 11.17 20.79
N HIS A 39 4.13 12.35 20.47
CA HIS A 39 5.31 12.40 19.61
C HIS A 39 5.17 11.37 18.47
N VAL A 40 3.98 11.29 17.91
CA VAL A 40 3.86 10.70 16.59
C VAL A 40 4.51 11.74 15.69
N GLU A 41 5.83 11.71 15.59
CA GLU A 41 6.48 12.01 14.33
C GLU A 41 5.53 11.34 13.32
N GLU A 42 5.12 12.03 12.27
CA GLU A 42 4.75 11.31 11.08
C GLU A 42 5.99 10.44 10.84
N GLU A 43 5.97 9.21 11.37
CA GLU A 43 6.77 8.17 10.80
C GLU A 43 6.41 8.32 9.32
N VAL A 44 7.37 8.79 8.56
CA VAL A 44 7.44 8.47 7.13
C VAL A 44 7.28 6.96 7.19
N GLN A 45 6.05 6.49 6.97
CA GLN A 45 5.77 5.07 7.00
C GLN A 45 6.78 4.54 6.03
N ASP A 46 7.77 3.84 6.56
CA ASP A 46 8.76 3.21 5.72
C ASP A 46 7.92 2.30 4.81
N GLU A 47 7.68 2.79 3.60
CA GLU A 47 6.79 2.14 2.63
C GLU A 47 7.25 0.71 2.32
N SER A 48 8.46 0.36 2.77
CA SER A 48 9.00 -1.00 2.71
C SER A 48 8.52 -1.91 3.85
N VAL A 49 7.90 -1.37 4.92
CA VAL A 49 7.41 -2.17 6.03
C VAL A 49 6.03 -2.75 5.70
N VAL A 50 5.92 -4.06 5.80
CA VAL A 50 4.63 -4.77 5.63
C VAL A 50 3.77 -4.58 6.87
N LEU A 51 2.59 -3.99 6.71
CA LEU A 51 1.65 -3.66 7.80
C LEU A 51 0.69 -4.81 8.13
N LEU A 52 1.15 -6.07 8.04
CA LEU A 52 0.35 -7.26 8.29
C LEU A 52 0.64 -7.83 9.68
N ASP A 53 -0.37 -7.83 10.55
CA ASP A 53 -0.28 -8.33 11.93
C ASP A 53 -0.85 -9.76 12.01
N ASP A 54 -0.08 -10.68 12.56
CA ASP A 54 -0.50 -12.09 12.75
C ASP A 54 -1.76 -12.22 13.61
N ARG A 55 -2.08 -11.25 14.47
CA ARG A 55 -3.33 -11.22 15.25
C ARG A 55 -4.58 -11.13 14.37
N MET A 56 -4.46 -10.55 13.16
CA MET A 56 -5.58 -10.47 12.22
C MET A 56 -5.96 -11.85 11.66
N LEU A 57 -5.05 -12.83 11.71
CA LEU A 57 -5.30 -14.21 11.28
C LEU A 57 -6.42 -14.89 12.10
N GLU A 58 -6.72 -14.42 13.32
CA GLU A 58 -7.86 -14.88 14.09
C GLU A 58 -9.22 -14.55 13.42
N THR A 59 -9.23 -13.59 12.50
CA THR A 59 -10.40 -13.19 11.72
C THR A 59 -10.05 -13.17 10.22
N PRO A 60 -10.14 -14.30 9.52
CA PRO A 60 -9.61 -14.45 8.16
C PRO A 60 -10.09 -13.39 7.17
N GLY A 61 -11.36 -12.99 7.23
CA GLY A 61 -11.89 -11.94 6.35
C GLY A 61 -11.21 -10.58 6.52
N ILE A 62 -10.82 -10.21 7.75
CA ILE A 62 -10.06 -8.97 8.01
C ILE A 62 -8.63 -9.13 7.50
N ALA A 63 -8.02 -10.28 7.75
CA ALA A 63 -6.67 -10.58 7.31
C ALA A 63 -6.54 -10.55 5.77
N ILE A 64 -7.51 -11.12 5.04
CA ILE A 64 -7.61 -11.06 3.58
C ILE A 64 -7.70 -9.60 3.11
N GLN A 65 -8.60 -8.82 3.70
CA GLN A 65 -8.77 -7.40 3.32
C GLN A 65 -7.49 -6.58 3.58
N SER A 66 -6.80 -6.82 4.68
CA SER A 66 -5.53 -6.16 4.99
C SER A 66 -4.44 -6.56 4.00
N THR A 67 -4.40 -7.83 3.58
CA THR A 67 -3.48 -8.31 2.54
C THR A 67 -3.76 -7.64 1.20
N VAL A 68 -5.02 -7.47 0.81
CA VAL A 68 -5.40 -6.71 -0.40
C VAL A 68 -4.92 -5.27 -0.32
N SER A 69 -5.03 -4.64 0.84
CA SER A 69 -4.56 -3.26 1.03
C SER A 69 -3.05 -3.13 0.83
N GLU A 70 -2.27 -4.08 1.35
CA GLU A 70 -0.83 -4.13 1.13
C GLU A 70 -0.49 -4.41 -0.35
N LEU A 71 -1.27 -5.27 -1.01
CA LEU A 71 -1.11 -5.54 -2.43
C LEU A 71 -1.34 -4.28 -3.29
N VAL A 72 -2.37 -3.50 -2.97
CA VAL A 72 -2.65 -2.22 -3.64
C VAL A 72 -1.52 -1.24 -3.41
N ARG A 73 -0.97 -1.17 -2.19
CA ARG A 73 0.18 -0.32 -1.88
C ARG A 73 1.43 -0.72 -2.69
N MET A 74 1.74 -2.02 -2.76
CA MET A 74 2.81 -2.55 -3.62
C MET A 74 2.59 -2.17 -5.09
N GLY A 75 1.34 -2.26 -5.57
CA GLY A 75 0.96 -1.87 -6.93
C GLY A 75 1.23 -0.39 -7.24
N HIS A 76 1.03 0.51 -6.28
CA HIS A 76 1.39 1.93 -6.45
C HIS A 76 2.90 2.10 -6.59
N VAL A 77 3.71 1.44 -5.74
CA VAL A 77 5.17 1.49 -5.83
C VAL A 77 5.65 1.01 -7.21
N VAL A 78 5.11 -0.11 -7.69
CA VAL A 78 5.46 -0.66 -9.02
C VAL A 78 5.04 0.28 -10.16
N ALA A 79 3.86 0.90 -10.06
CA ALA A 79 3.39 1.86 -11.06
C ALA A 79 4.28 3.12 -11.13
N ASP A 80 4.70 3.64 -9.98
CA ASP A 80 5.61 4.78 -9.90
C ASP A 80 7.00 4.40 -10.46
N SER A 81 7.50 3.20 -10.15
CA SER A 81 8.76 2.67 -10.72
C SER A 81 8.71 2.58 -12.24
N LEU A 82 7.59 2.12 -12.81
CA LEU A 82 7.43 2.03 -14.27
C LEU A 82 7.48 3.41 -14.94
N GLU A 83 6.82 4.42 -14.35
CA GLU A 83 6.85 5.79 -14.86
C GLU A 83 8.26 6.40 -14.77
N VAL A 84 8.99 6.10 -13.68
CA VAL A 84 10.39 6.56 -13.52
C VAL A 84 11.31 5.84 -14.50
N ALA A 85 11.16 4.52 -14.70
CA ALA A 85 11.94 3.75 -15.67
C ALA A 85 11.76 4.32 -17.10
N ARG A 86 10.52 4.68 -17.47
CA ARG A 86 10.22 5.36 -18.70
C ARG A 86 10.99 6.69 -18.85
N LYS A 87 11.02 7.51 -17.79
CA LYS A 87 11.76 8.80 -17.79
C LYS A 87 13.26 8.60 -17.88
N VAL A 88 13.82 7.62 -17.16
CA VAL A 88 15.25 7.26 -17.23
C VAL A 88 15.61 6.88 -18.65
N MET A 89 14.79 6.05 -19.29
CA MET A 89 15.06 5.52 -20.63
C MET A 89 15.00 6.59 -21.71
N PHE A 90 13.94 7.43 -21.72
CA PHE A 90 13.66 8.36 -22.82
C PHE A 90 14.12 9.80 -22.53
N GLU A 91 14.11 10.23 -21.27
CA GLU A 91 14.48 11.59 -20.89
C GLU A 91 15.91 11.68 -20.31
N ARG A 92 16.62 10.51 -20.20
CA ARG A 92 18.00 10.39 -19.70
C ARG A 92 18.23 11.01 -18.33
N LYS A 93 17.29 10.76 -17.41
CA LYS A 93 17.38 11.25 -16.03
C LYS A 93 18.18 10.28 -15.17
N GLU A 94 19.51 10.32 -15.30
CA GLU A 94 20.46 9.47 -14.55
C GLU A 94 20.25 9.55 -13.03
N GLU A 95 19.88 10.73 -12.52
CA GLU A 95 19.64 10.95 -11.09
C GLU A 95 18.50 10.08 -10.52
N GLN A 96 17.65 9.51 -11.39
CA GLN A 96 16.54 8.64 -10.99
C GLN A 96 16.89 7.14 -10.99
N ILE A 97 18.07 6.74 -11.46
CA ILE A 97 18.49 5.33 -11.48
C ILE A 97 18.63 4.79 -10.05
N ALA A 98 19.22 5.57 -9.14
CA ALA A 98 19.34 5.18 -7.73
C ALA A 98 17.98 5.00 -7.07
N PHE A 99 17.00 5.82 -7.42
CA PHE A 99 15.63 5.70 -6.96
C PHE A 99 15.00 4.37 -7.40
N LEU A 100 15.18 3.93 -8.65
CA LEU A 100 14.64 2.66 -9.12
C LEU A 100 15.20 1.46 -8.37
N LYS A 101 16.49 1.46 -8.04
CA LYS A 101 17.11 0.40 -7.22
C LYS A 101 16.57 0.37 -5.79
N GLU A 102 16.23 1.54 -5.24
CA GLU A 102 15.59 1.61 -3.92
C GLU A 102 14.15 1.11 -3.97
N GLU A 103 13.38 1.47 -5.00
CA GLU A 103 11.99 1.00 -5.18
C GLU A 103 11.93 -0.51 -5.42
N GLU A 104 12.83 -1.08 -6.20
CA GLU A 104 12.95 -2.54 -6.39
C GLU A 104 13.17 -3.25 -5.05
N SER A 105 14.15 -2.82 -4.26
CA SER A 105 14.39 -3.37 -2.93
C SER A 105 13.19 -3.22 -1.98
N LYS A 106 12.37 -2.19 -2.16
CA LYS A 106 11.11 -1.99 -1.44
C LYS A 106 10.05 -2.99 -1.88
N VAL A 107 9.90 -3.19 -3.19
CA VAL A 107 8.97 -4.17 -3.77
C VAL A 107 9.32 -5.58 -3.31
N ASP A 108 10.60 -5.95 -3.30
CA ASP A 108 11.07 -7.25 -2.80
C ASP A 108 10.67 -7.50 -1.34
N ARG A 109 10.86 -6.51 -0.46
CA ARG A 109 10.45 -6.64 0.94
C ARG A 109 8.94 -6.78 1.09
N LEU A 110 8.15 -6.03 0.31
CA LEU A 110 6.70 -6.13 0.28
C LEU A 110 6.25 -7.49 -0.24
N SER A 111 6.83 -7.97 -1.35
CA SER A 111 6.57 -9.28 -1.94
C SER A 111 6.80 -10.40 -0.94
N ALA A 112 7.97 -10.42 -0.29
CA ALA A 112 8.30 -11.42 0.71
C ALA A 112 7.34 -11.42 1.90
N GLY A 113 6.99 -10.25 2.41
CA GLY A 113 6.07 -10.09 3.54
C GLY A 113 4.64 -10.50 3.19
N ILE A 114 4.10 -10.02 2.07
CA ILE A 114 2.74 -10.37 1.62
C ILE A 114 2.66 -11.87 1.32
N THR A 115 3.64 -12.43 0.62
CA THR A 115 3.70 -13.87 0.31
C THR A 115 3.72 -14.71 1.58
N SER A 116 4.59 -14.38 2.55
CA SER A 116 4.66 -15.08 3.84
C SER A 116 3.33 -15.05 4.58
N TYR A 117 2.65 -13.91 4.59
CA TYR A 117 1.36 -13.77 5.24
C TYR A 117 0.22 -14.50 4.51
N ALA A 118 0.18 -14.43 3.17
CA ALA A 118 -0.78 -15.14 2.35
C ALA A 118 -0.65 -16.67 2.50
N ILE A 119 0.58 -17.19 2.64
CA ILE A 119 0.81 -18.61 2.96
C ILE A 119 0.21 -18.96 4.32
N LYS A 120 0.37 -18.13 5.36
CA LYS A 120 -0.28 -18.36 6.66
C LYS A 120 -1.81 -18.36 6.51
N LEU A 121 -2.38 -17.43 5.76
CA LEU A 121 -3.81 -17.38 5.46
C LEU A 121 -4.32 -18.67 4.79
N SER A 122 -3.57 -19.22 3.85
CA SER A 122 -3.94 -20.44 3.14
C SER A 122 -3.98 -21.68 4.05
N THR A 123 -3.35 -21.65 5.21
CA THR A 123 -3.37 -22.74 6.19
C THR A 123 -4.55 -22.68 7.16
N LEU A 124 -5.31 -21.59 7.16
CA LEU A 124 -6.48 -21.40 8.02
C LEU A 124 -7.70 -22.17 7.48
N GLN A 125 -8.69 -22.38 8.36
CA GLN A 125 -10.00 -22.90 7.95
C GLN A 125 -10.84 -21.78 7.33
N ILE A 126 -10.58 -21.49 6.05
CA ILE A 126 -11.29 -20.52 5.23
C ILE A 126 -12.14 -21.27 4.18
N ASN A 127 -13.15 -20.59 3.62
CA ASN A 127 -13.98 -21.19 2.59
C ASN A 127 -13.27 -21.24 1.22
N GLU A 128 -13.84 -21.98 0.26
CA GLU A 128 -13.23 -22.19 -1.06
C GLU A 128 -12.97 -20.88 -1.81
N ARG A 129 -13.91 -19.94 -1.75
CA ARG A 129 -13.76 -18.62 -2.37
C ARG A 129 -12.60 -17.81 -1.77
N GLU A 130 -12.45 -17.84 -0.44
CA GLU A 130 -11.34 -17.18 0.24
C GLU A 130 -10.00 -17.83 -0.12
N HIS A 131 -9.96 -19.15 -0.30
CA HIS A 131 -8.77 -19.85 -0.81
C HIS A 131 -8.40 -19.40 -2.23
N GLU A 132 -9.37 -19.25 -3.12
CA GLU A 132 -9.15 -18.72 -4.47
C GLU A 132 -8.63 -17.28 -4.42
N GLU A 133 -9.21 -16.43 -3.58
CA GLU A 133 -8.74 -15.04 -3.39
C GLU A 133 -7.28 -14.99 -2.94
N VAL A 134 -6.87 -15.81 -1.97
CA VAL A 134 -5.49 -15.91 -1.49
C VAL A 134 -4.55 -16.42 -2.60
N ALA A 135 -4.98 -17.41 -3.38
CA ALA A 135 -4.18 -17.92 -4.50
C ALA A 135 -3.97 -16.84 -5.58
N HIS A 136 -5.00 -16.05 -5.90
CA HIS A 136 -4.89 -14.94 -6.83
C HIS A 136 -3.95 -13.83 -6.30
N MET A 137 -3.98 -13.54 -4.99
CA MET A 137 -3.05 -12.58 -4.39
C MET A 137 -1.59 -13.00 -4.59
N LEU A 138 -1.26 -14.28 -4.36
CA LEU A 138 0.09 -14.80 -4.57
C LEU A 138 0.54 -14.66 -6.03
N GLN A 139 -0.37 -14.88 -6.98
CA GLN A 139 -0.09 -14.68 -8.40
C GLN A 139 0.20 -13.21 -8.70
N ILE A 140 -0.64 -12.29 -8.20
CA ILE A 140 -0.49 -10.86 -8.41
C ILE A 140 0.82 -10.33 -7.82
N VAL A 141 1.20 -10.79 -6.61
CA VAL A 141 2.50 -10.43 -6.00
C VAL A 141 3.64 -10.80 -6.92
N SER A 142 3.65 -12.04 -7.44
CA SER A 142 4.71 -12.51 -8.34
C SER A 142 4.76 -11.71 -9.66
N ASP A 143 3.60 -11.32 -10.20
CA ASP A 143 3.53 -10.54 -11.41
C ASP A 143 4.04 -9.09 -11.18
N MET A 144 3.72 -8.49 -10.02
CA MET A 144 4.22 -7.16 -9.62
C MET A 144 5.73 -7.14 -9.40
N GLU A 145 6.29 -8.15 -8.72
CA GLU A 145 7.73 -8.32 -8.54
C GLU A 145 8.43 -8.38 -9.91
N ARG A 146 7.91 -9.20 -10.83
CA ARG A 146 8.48 -9.29 -12.19
C ARG A 146 8.44 -7.96 -12.94
N ILE A 147 7.39 -7.15 -12.77
CA ILE A 147 7.32 -5.82 -13.38
C ILE A 147 8.40 -4.91 -12.76
N SER A 148 8.61 -4.97 -11.45
CA SER A 148 9.66 -4.22 -10.77
C SER A 148 11.06 -4.59 -11.28
N ASP A 149 11.35 -5.89 -11.43
CA ASP A 149 12.60 -6.39 -12.01
C ASP A 149 12.82 -5.83 -13.42
N TYR A 150 11.75 -5.74 -14.22
CA TYR A 150 11.87 -5.13 -15.55
C TYR A 150 12.19 -3.64 -15.49
N CYS A 151 11.67 -2.91 -14.50
CA CYS A 151 12.03 -1.50 -14.31
C CYS A 151 13.51 -1.35 -13.95
N GLU A 152 14.05 -2.22 -13.10
CA GLU A 152 15.49 -2.26 -12.80
C GLU A 152 16.31 -2.57 -14.05
N ASN A 153 15.98 -3.63 -14.79
CA ASN A 153 16.64 -3.99 -16.03
C ASN A 153 16.65 -2.85 -17.06
N ILE A 154 15.55 -2.10 -17.17
CA ILE A 154 15.45 -0.91 -18.03
C ILE A 154 16.43 0.17 -17.54
N SER A 155 16.57 0.36 -16.23
CA SER A 155 17.51 1.33 -15.68
C SER A 155 18.96 0.97 -15.95
N GLU A 156 19.33 -0.30 -15.80
CA GLU A 156 20.69 -0.80 -16.12
C GLU A 156 21.00 -0.65 -17.61
N PHE A 157 20.01 -0.93 -18.47
CA PHE A 157 20.16 -0.75 -19.89
C PHE A 157 20.36 0.73 -20.25
N ALA A 158 19.58 1.64 -19.66
CA ALA A 158 19.74 3.07 -19.86
C ALA A 158 21.11 3.57 -19.37
N GLU A 159 21.60 3.10 -18.21
CA GLU A 159 22.95 3.38 -17.71
C GLU A 159 24.02 2.96 -18.72
N SER A 160 23.90 1.76 -19.30
CA SER A 160 24.81 1.27 -20.34
C SER A 160 24.80 2.11 -21.64
N LEU A 161 23.61 2.64 -22.03
CA LEU A 161 23.51 3.55 -23.19
C LEU A 161 24.20 4.88 -22.92
N LEU A 162 24.08 5.41 -21.71
CA LEU A 162 24.72 6.65 -21.30
C LEU A 162 26.25 6.51 -21.28
N GLU A 163 26.78 5.45 -20.69
CA GLU A 163 28.21 5.16 -20.67
C GLU A 163 28.81 5.04 -22.07
N LYS A 164 28.09 4.41 -23.01
CA LYS A 164 28.52 4.20 -24.38
C LYS A 164 28.24 5.39 -25.29
N GLN A 165 27.58 6.44 -24.78
CA GLN A 165 27.16 7.62 -25.56
C GLN A 165 26.33 7.25 -26.81
N VAL A 166 25.47 6.25 -26.70
CA VAL A 166 24.59 5.78 -27.78
C VAL A 166 23.20 6.36 -27.60
N ASP A 167 22.63 6.90 -28.67
CA ASP A 167 21.27 7.42 -28.73
C ASP A 167 20.32 6.49 -29.50
N PHE A 168 19.04 6.49 -29.16
CA PHE A 168 18.03 5.92 -30.02
C PHE A 168 17.92 6.76 -31.31
N SER A 169 17.72 6.10 -32.43
CA SER A 169 17.35 6.80 -33.66
C SER A 169 15.93 7.38 -33.54
N GLU A 170 15.64 8.47 -34.27
CA GLU A 170 14.29 9.06 -34.30
C GLU A 170 13.21 8.03 -34.63
N VAL A 171 13.50 7.10 -35.58
CA VAL A 171 12.60 5.99 -35.90
C VAL A 171 12.45 5.00 -34.74
N GLY A 172 13.51 4.76 -33.96
CA GLY A 172 13.47 3.90 -32.78
C GLY A 172 12.57 4.46 -31.69
N VAL A 173 12.64 5.77 -31.44
CA VAL A 173 11.78 6.44 -30.46
C VAL A 173 10.31 6.40 -30.89
N GLU A 174 10.03 6.60 -32.20
CA GLU A 174 8.66 6.57 -32.74
C GLU A 174 8.00 5.18 -32.61
N HIS A 175 8.78 4.11 -32.71
CA HIS A 175 8.27 2.73 -32.55
C HIS A 175 8.09 2.28 -31.10
N LEU A 176 8.68 2.99 -30.13
CA LEU A 176 8.60 2.65 -28.70
C LEU A 176 7.54 3.46 -27.94
N ASN A 177 6.98 4.49 -28.55
CA ASN A 177 5.86 5.28 -28.04
C ASN A 177 4.53 4.77 -28.60
#